data_20bf78d3ca326b359d32d6c20e899368
#
_entry.id   20bf78d3ca326b359d32d6c20e899368
#
_cell.length_a   1.000
_cell.length_b   1.000
_cell.length_c   1.000
_cell.angle_alpha   90.00
_cell.angle_beta   90.00
_cell.angle_gamma   90.00
#
_symmetry.space_group_name_H-M   'P 1'
#
loop_
_entity.id
_entity.type
_entity.pdbx_description
1 polymer ?
#
loop_
_entity_poly.entity_id
_entity_poly.type
_entity_poly.pdbx_seq_one_letter_code
_entity_poly.pdbx_strand_id
1 'polypeptide(L)'
;MKINVKKEGKVKSFNLIKSWDDVTLDSWIKLMDYQKGSKSEEAIKSIRLLSDMPRKLVKELAIKDIAVIMGKVAEMQKKADGTFKKIIKVNGVEYGMHPNLEDITLGEWADIETFIKDGIEKNMPEIMSVLYRPVLEKKNKAYTIPAYDGNITIRAEEFKSMKAAQVQSSLVFFWSLGNELLKILPSYLMAQTEE
;
A
#
# COMPACT_ATOMS: atom_id res chain seq x y z
N MET A 1 -3.81 4.18 -20.11
CA MET A 1 -3.07 4.28 -21.40
C MET A 1 -3.52 3.14 -22.31
N LYS A 2 -3.52 3.30 -23.66
CA LYS A 2 -3.89 2.21 -24.59
C LYS A 2 -2.66 1.41 -25.02
N ILE A 3 -2.80 0.09 -25.06
CA ILE A 3 -1.82 -0.85 -25.64
C ILE A 3 -2.49 -1.46 -26.86
N ASN A 4 -1.81 -1.40 -28.01
CA ASN A 4 -2.27 -2.00 -29.24
C ASN A 4 -1.50 -3.30 -29.48
N VAL A 5 -2.21 -4.41 -29.63
CA VAL A 5 -1.68 -5.73 -29.93
C VAL A 5 -2.11 -6.11 -31.35
N LYS A 6 -1.15 -6.34 -32.22
CA LYS A 6 -1.40 -6.83 -33.60
C LYS A 6 -1.32 -8.35 -33.61
N LYS A 7 -2.41 -9.01 -33.98
CA LYS A 7 -2.49 -10.46 -34.13
C LYS A 7 -3.26 -10.82 -35.38
N GLU A 8 -2.72 -11.68 -36.22
CA GLU A 8 -3.36 -12.15 -37.46
C GLU A 8 -3.90 -11.03 -38.35
N GLY A 9 -3.08 -9.96 -38.49
CA GLY A 9 -3.46 -8.77 -39.28
C GLY A 9 -4.45 -7.83 -38.61
N LYS A 10 -5.05 -8.20 -37.48
CA LYS A 10 -6.01 -7.37 -36.73
C LYS A 10 -5.33 -6.70 -35.55
N VAL A 11 -5.65 -5.41 -35.32
CA VAL A 11 -5.19 -4.63 -34.17
C VAL A 11 -6.30 -4.64 -33.12
N LYS A 12 -5.96 -5.09 -31.90
CA LYS A 12 -6.81 -4.98 -30.73
C LYS A 12 -6.20 -4.01 -29.74
N SER A 13 -7.01 -3.10 -29.19
CA SER A 13 -6.59 -2.13 -28.19
C SER A 13 -7.05 -2.56 -26.81
N PHE A 14 -6.18 -2.46 -25.82
CA PHE A 14 -6.42 -2.74 -24.41
C PHE A 14 -6.05 -1.52 -23.58
N ASN A 15 -6.73 -1.35 -22.44
CA ASN A 15 -6.41 -0.28 -21.51
C ASN A 15 -5.41 -0.79 -20.48
N LEU A 16 -4.30 -0.10 -20.33
CA LEU A 16 -3.40 -0.19 -19.17
C LEU A 16 -3.74 0.99 -18.26
N ILE A 17 -3.47 0.87 -16.97
CA ILE A 17 -3.52 1.99 -16.03
C ILE A 17 -2.87 3.23 -16.64
N LYS A 18 -3.34 4.42 -16.27
CA LYS A 18 -2.79 5.68 -16.78
C LYS A 18 -1.67 6.21 -15.90
N SER A 19 -1.77 5.97 -14.62
CA SER A 19 -0.89 6.46 -13.57
C SER A 19 -0.79 5.40 -12.47
N TRP A 20 0.27 5.46 -11.67
CA TRP A 20 0.39 4.63 -10.47
C TRP A 20 -0.67 4.99 -9.42
N ASP A 21 -1.26 6.17 -9.49
CA ASP A 21 -2.40 6.57 -8.66
C ASP A 21 -3.68 5.76 -8.93
N ASP A 22 -3.75 5.06 -10.07
CA ASP A 22 -4.88 4.16 -10.38
C ASP A 22 -4.72 2.79 -9.69
N VAL A 23 -3.56 2.50 -9.09
CA VAL A 23 -3.28 1.26 -8.35
C VAL A 23 -3.76 1.40 -6.92
N THR A 24 -4.61 0.47 -6.49
CA THR A 24 -5.09 0.41 -5.09
C THR A 24 -4.08 -0.34 -4.19
N LEU A 25 -4.20 -0.18 -2.87
CA LEU A 25 -3.43 -0.95 -1.89
C LEU A 25 -3.64 -2.46 -2.09
N ASP A 26 -4.86 -2.92 -2.30
CA ASP A 26 -5.16 -4.33 -2.59
C ASP A 26 -4.42 -4.84 -3.83
N SER A 27 -4.41 -4.03 -4.90
CA SER A 27 -3.68 -4.37 -6.12
C SER A 27 -2.16 -4.37 -5.89
N TRP A 28 -1.67 -3.44 -5.10
CA TRP A 28 -0.25 -3.36 -4.75
C TRP A 28 0.21 -4.59 -3.93
N ILE A 29 -0.57 -5.03 -2.93
CA ILE A 29 -0.29 -6.25 -2.15
C ILE A 29 -0.18 -7.46 -3.09
N LYS A 30 -1.13 -7.59 -4.03
CA LYS A 30 -1.09 -8.66 -5.03
C LYS A 30 0.15 -8.60 -5.91
N LEU A 31 0.57 -7.39 -6.33
CA LEU A 31 1.80 -7.22 -7.11
C LEU A 31 3.04 -7.68 -6.32
N MET A 32 3.14 -7.33 -5.03
CA MET A 32 4.24 -7.78 -4.16
C MET A 32 4.25 -9.30 -4.02
N ASP A 33 3.09 -9.92 -3.85
CA ASP A 33 2.99 -11.38 -3.78
C ASP A 33 3.39 -12.06 -5.10
N TYR A 34 3.06 -11.46 -6.25
CA TYR A 34 3.45 -12.01 -7.56
C TYR A 34 4.97 -12.04 -7.77
N GLN A 35 5.73 -11.13 -7.15
CA GLN A 35 7.19 -11.10 -7.23
C GLN A 35 7.86 -12.31 -6.59
N LYS A 36 7.17 -13.02 -5.70
CA LYS A 36 7.64 -14.26 -5.06
C LYS A 36 7.61 -15.47 -6.02
N GLY A 37 6.89 -15.37 -7.13
CA GLY A 37 6.75 -16.42 -8.14
C GLY A 37 7.83 -16.37 -9.24
N SER A 38 7.63 -17.18 -10.29
CA SER A 38 8.47 -17.09 -11.48
C SER A 38 8.27 -15.78 -12.22
N LYS A 39 9.32 -15.29 -12.91
CA LYS A 39 9.25 -14.04 -13.70
C LYS A 39 8.15 -14.05 -14.76
N SER A 40 7.87 -15.21 -15.34
CA SER A 40 6.78 -15.37 -16.31
C SER A 40 5.40 -15.23 -15.66
N GLU A 41 5.20 -15.83 -14.49
CA GLU A 41 3.95 -15.70 -13.74
C GLU A 41 3.75 -14.30 -13.20
N GLU A 42 4.79 -13.69 -12.66
CA GLU A 42 4.81 -12.28 -12.23
C GLU A 42 4.32 -11.37 -13.36
N ALA A 43 4.93 -11.49 -14.57
CA ALA A 43 4.56 -10.67 -15.71
C ALA A 43 3.11 -10.89 -16.15
N ILE A 44 2.66 -12.16 -16.25
CA ILE A 44 1.29 -12.48 -16.65
C ILE A 44 0.27 -11.91 -15.63
N LYS A 45 0.49 -12.13 -14.35
CA LYS A 45 -0.41 -11.70 -13.29
C LYS A 45 -0.44 -10.18 -13.17
N SER A 46 0.72 -9.52 -13.24
CA SER A 46 0.85 -8.06 -13.17
C SER A 46 0.17 -7.36 -14.35
N ILE A 47 0.40 -7.80 -15.59
CA ILE A 47 -0.26 -7.23 -16.77
C ILE A 47 -1.78 -7.38 -16.66
N ARG A 48 -2.28 -8.53 -16.21
CA ARG A 48 -3.72 -8.75 -16.02
C ARG A 48 -4.32 -7.88 -14.92
N LEU A 49 -3.59 -7.63 -13.85
CA LEU A 49 -4.06 -6.79 -12.74
C LEU A 49 -4.13 -5.32 -13.14
N LEU A 50 -3.16 -4.89 -13.95
CA LEU A 50 -2.99 -3.48 -14.33
C LEU A 50 -3.62 -3.12 -15.69
N SER A 51 -4.27 -4.09 -16.37
CA SER A 51 -4.92 -3.88 -17.67
C SER A 51 -6.19 -4.71 -17.81
N ASP A 52 -7.01 -4.38 -18.82
CA ASP A 52 -8.18 -5.17 -19.22
C ASP A 52 -7.82 -6.34 -20.18
N MET A 53 -6.54 -6.66 -20.32
CA MET A 53 -6.06 -7.69 -21.25
C MET A 53 -6.39 -9.11 -20.74
N PRO A 54 -7.05 -9.97 -21.52
CA PRO A 54 -7.35 -11.35 -21.12
C PRO A 54 -6.09 -12.19 -20.94
N ARG A 55 -6.09 -13.11 -19.95
CA ARG A 55 -4.95 -13.99 -19.65
C ARG A 55 -4.42 -14.76 -20.86
N LYS A 56 -5.33 -15.26 -21.72
CA LYS A 56 -4.95 -15.98 -22.94
C LYS A 56 -4.09 -15.12 -23.85
N LEU A 57 -4.46 -13.86 -24.02
CA LEU A 57 -3.73 -12.94 -24.89
C LEU A 57 -2.39 -12.55 -24.28
N VAL A 58 -2.32 -12.31 -22.96
CA VAL A 58 -1.05 -12.01 -22.31
C VAL A 58 -0.02 -13.13 -22.51
N LYS A 59 -0.47 -14.40 -22.44
CA LYS A 59 0.40 -15.56 -22.71
C LYS A 59 0.88 -15.69 -24.17
N GLU A 60 0.18 -15.06 -25.09
CA GLU A 60 0.49 -15.07 -26.52
C GLU A 60 1.38 -13.87 -26.96
N LEU A 61 1.65 -12.91 -26.04
CA LEU A 61 2.53 -11.79 -26.33
C LEU A 61 3.98 -12.23 -26.50
N ALA A 62 4.68 -11.60 -27.42
CA ALA A 62 6.13 -11.77 -27.52
C ALA A 62 6.83 -11.19 -26.29
N ILE A 63 7.93 -11.79 -25.87
CA ILE A 63 8.71 -11.34 -24.69
C ILE A 63 9.09 -9.86 -24.79
N LYS A 64 9.43 -9.38 -26.00
CA LYS A 64 9.73 -7.97 -26.25
C LYS A 64 8.55 -7.04 -25.92
N ASP A 65 7.33 -7.46 -26.21
CA ASP A 65 6.12 -6.67 -25.95
C ASP A 65 5.80 -6.65 -24.45
N ILE A 66 6.00 -7.78 -23.77
CA ILE A 66 5.94 -7.87 -22.31
C ILE A 66 6.94 -6.90 -21.67
N ALA A 67 8.19 -6.89 -22.14
CA ALA A 67 9.23 -5.99 -21.62
C ALA A 67 8.84 -4.51 -21.81
N VAL A 68 8.24 -4.14 -22.94
CA VAL A 68 7.75 -2.77 -23.18
C VAL A 68 6.62 -2.40 -22.20
N ILE A 69 5.66 -3.30 -21.98
CA ILE A 69 4.55 -3.06 -21.04
C ILE A 69 5.08 -2.89 -19.62
N MET A 70 5.93 -3.82 -19.17
CA MET A 70 6.49 -3.78 -17.80
C MET A 70 7.40 -2.56 -17.60
N GLY A 71 8.16 -2.16 -18.63
CA GLY A 71 8.95 -0.93 -18.61
C GLY A 71 8.08 0.32 -18.38
N LYS A 72 6.94 0.41 -19.06
CA LYS A 72 5.98 1.51 -18.86
C LYS A 72 5.37 1.51 -17.46
N VAL A 73 5.06 0.35 -16.89
CA VAL A 73 4.58 0.22 -15.51
C VAL A 73 5.64 0.72 -14.52
N ALA A 74 6.89 0.31 -14.70
CA ALA A 74 8.01 0.75 -13.88
C ALA A 74 8.24 2.27 -13.94
N GLU A 75 8.10 2.88 -15.12
CA GLU A 75 8.16 4.34 -15.27
C GLU A 75 7.04 5.07 -14.53
N MET A 76 5.80 4.52 -14.56
CA MET A 76 4.68 5.10 -13.81
C MET A 76 4.93 5.02 -12.31
N GLN A 77 5.47 3.90 -11.83
CA GLN A 77 5.82 3.72 -10.42
C GLN A 77 6.87 4.72 -9.95
N LYS A 78 7.90 4.97 -10.76
CA LYS A 78 8.95 5.97 -10.46
C LYS A 78 8.42 7.41 -10.39
N LYS A 79 7.36 7.71 -11.13
CA LYS A 79 6.73 9.05 -11.18
C LYS A 79 5.66 9.25 -10.10
N ALA A 80 5.34 8.21 -9.33
CA ALA A 80 4.34 8.31 -8.27
C ALA A 80 4.79 9.29 -7.18
N ASP A 81 3.85 10.12 -6.71
CA ASP A 81 4.10 11.00 -5.56
C ASP A 81 4.23 10.17 -4.28
N GLY A 82 5.46 9.99 -3.81
CA GLY A 82 5.80 9.27 -2.58
C GLY A 82 5.79 10.17 -1.34
N THR A 83 5.23 11.39 -1.39
CA THR A 83 5.21 12.30 -0.24
C THR A 83 4.30 11.77 0.85
N PHE A 84 4.84 11.61 2.05
CA PHE A 84 4.08 11.22 3.23
C PHE A 84 3.02 12.25 3.59
N LYS A 85 1.78 11.79 3.82
CA LYS A 85 0.63 12.64 4.15
C LYS A 85 0.06 12.26 5.51
N LYS A 86 0.02 13.23 6.44
CA LYS A 86 -0.62 13.06 7.75
C LYS A 86 -2.14 12.90 7.65
N ILE A 87 -2.77 13.41 6.60
CA ILE A 87 -4.19 13.23 6.31
C ILE A 87 -4.30 12.64 4.90
N ILE A 88 -5.04 11.55 4.79
CA ILE A 88 -5.35 10.86 3.53
C ILE A 88 -6.86 10.82 3.34
N LYS A 89 -7.31 10.70 2.09
CA LYS A 89 -8.73 10.57 1.78
C LYS A 89 -8.97 9.22 1.10
N VAL A 90 -9.85 8.42 1.71
CA VAL A 90 -10.24 7.09 1.21
C VAL A 90 -11.75 7.05 1.15
N ASN A 91 -12.33 6.69 0.02
CA ASN A 91 -13.79 6.60 -0.22
C ASN A 91 -14.57 7.84 0.25
N GLY A 92 -13.97 9.04 0.09
CA GLY A 92 -14.61 10.30 0.49
C GLY A 92 -14.39 10.69 1.95
N VAL A 93 -13.90 9.82 2.82
CA VAL A 93 -13.62 10.07 4.25
C VAL A 93 -12.16 10.53 4.42
N GLU A 94 -11.95 11.56 5.24
CA GLU A 94 -10.60 11.97 5.67
C GLU A 94 -10.16 11.12 6.87
N TYR A 95 -8.97 10.53 6.76
CA TYR A 95 -8.31 9.79 7.83
C TYR A 95 -7.04 10.53 8.23
N GLY A 96 -6.89 10.83 9.52
CA GLY A 96 -5.72 11.44 10.11
C GLY A 96 -4.80 10.39 10.71
N MET A 97 -3.50 10.51 10.47
CA MET A 97 -2.51 9.72 11.17
C MET A 97 -2.51 10.05 12.66
N HIS A 98 -2.12 9.10 13.52
CA HIS A 98 -1.91 9.34 14.95
C HIS A 98 -1.07 10.62 15.15
N PRO A 99 -1.60 11.64 15.84
CA PRO A 99 -0.97 12.97 15.88
C PRO A 99 0.43 12.96 16.49
N ASN A 100 0.62 12.16 17.53
CA ASN A 100 1.89 11.98 18.24
C ASN A 100 2.17 10.51 18.48
N LEU A 101 3.21 9.97 17.87
CA LEU A 101 3.55 8.55 17.96
C LEU A 101 4.15 8.16 19.32
N GLU A 102 4.59 9.12 20.12
CA GLU A 102 5.03 8.88 21.49
C GLU A 102 3.85 8.54 22.42
N ASP A 103 2.63 8.91 22.02
CA ASP A 103 1.40 8.64 22.76
C ASP A 103 0.70 7.35 22.27
N ILE A 104 1.37 6.52 21.46
CA ILE A 104 0.81 5.23 21.03
C ILE A 104 0.57 4.36 22.26
N THR A 105 -0.66 3.87 22.40
CA THR A 105 -1.03 2.99 23.50
C THR A 105 -0.43 1.59 23.33
N LEU A 106 -0.30 0.85 24.44
CA LEU A 106 0.17 -0.55 24.40
C LEU A 106 -0.71 -1.43 23.50
N GLY A 107 -2.03 -1.20 23.45
CA GLY A 107 -2.95 -1.92 22.59
C GLY A 107 -2.66 -1.67 21.11
N GLU A 108 -2.52 -0.39 20.70
CA GLU A 108 -2.14 -0.03 19.34
C GLU A 108 -0.81 -0.66 18.94
N TRP A 109 0.17 -0.60 19.84
CA TRP A 109 1.48 -1.18 19.59
C TRP A 109 1.43 -2.71 19.44
N ALA A 110 0.71 -3.43 20.31
CA ALA A 110 0.58 -4.87 20.26
C ALA A 110 -0.04 -5.35 18.92
N ASP A 111 -1.04 -4.63 18.42
CA ASP A 111 -1.64 -4.93 17.13
C ASP A 111 -0.66 -4.65 15.98
N ILE A 112 0.01 -3.50 15.99
CA ILE A 112 1.04 -3.17 14.98
C ILE A 112 2.16 -4.22 14.98
N GLU A 113 2.69 -4.60 16.15
CA GLU A 113 3.74 -5.60 16.27
C GLU A 113 3.30 -6.95 15.70
N THR A 114 2.07 -7.37 15.99
CA THR A 114 1.49 -8.60 15.46
C THR A 114 1.44 -8.59 13.94
N PHE A 115 0.94 -7.50 13.34
CA PHE A 115 0.86 -7.37 11.89
C PHE A 115 2.24 -7.27 11.22
N ILE A 116 3.22 -6.63 11.85
CA ILE A 116 4.60 -6.57 11.35
C ILE A 116 5.23 -7.97 11.34
N LYS A 117 5.08 -8.73 12.43
CA LYS A 117 5.63 -10.10 12.56
C LYS A 117 5.01 -11.05 11.53
N ASP A 118 3.74 -10.89 11.22
CA ASP A 118 3.02 -11.69 10.23
C ASP A 118 3.26 -11.26 8.77
N GLY A 119 3.91 -10.12 8.55
CA GLY A 119 4.33 -9.59 7.24
C GLY A 119 3.70 -8.23 6.91
N ILE A 120 4.55 -7.21 6.83
CA ILE A 120 4.14 -5.80 6.66
C ILE A 120 3.30 -5.61 5.39
N GLU A 121 3.74 -6.14 4.24
CA GLU A 121 3.10 -5.88 2.96
C GLU A 121 1.65 -6.39 2.93
N LYS A 122 1.42 -7.61 3.42
CA LYS A 122 0.09 -8.21 3.39
C LYS A 122 -0.86 -7.64 4.44
N ASN A 123 -0.33 -7.17 5.58
CA ASN A 123 -1.10 -6.59 6.68
C ASN A 123 -1.07 -5.05 6.67
N MET A 124 -0.68 -4.45 5.55
CA MET A 124 -0.64 -2.99 5.42
C MET A 124 -2.01 -2.32 5.66
N PRO A 125 -3.15 -2.86 5.20
CA PRO A 125 -4.47 -2.30 5.52
C PRO A 125 -4.74 -2.24 7.03
N GLU A 126 -4.36 -3.29 7.77
CA GLU A 126 -4.51 -3.41 9.21
C GLU A 126 -3.61 -2.40 9.93
N ILE A 127 -2.33 -2.33 9.58
CA ILE A 127 -1.38 -1.36 10.14
C ILE A 127 -1.85 0.07 9.90
N MET A 128 -2.31 0.37 8.68
CA MET A 128 -2.89 1.66 8.34
C MET A 128 -4.13 1.97 9.18
N SER A 129 -4.94 0.96 9.52
CA SER A 129 -6.16 1.11 10.31
C SER A 129 -5.90 1.39 11.78
N VAL A 130 -4.79 0.93 12.33
CA VAL A 130 -4.34 1.31 13.67
C VAL A 130 -3.91 2.77 13.69
N LEU A 131 -3.09 3.17 12.74
CA LEU A 131 -2.42 4.46 12.72
C LEU A 131 -3.25 5.60 12.13
N TYR A 132 -4.15 5.31 11.19
CA TYR A 132 -5.04 6.29 10.58
C TYR A 132 -6.48 6.04 11.01
N ARG A 133 -7.09 7.06 11.61
CA ARG A 133 -8.48 7.03 12.07
C ARG A 133 -9.27 8.19 11.47
N PRO A 134 -10.60 8.10 11.36
CA PRO A 134 -11.41 9.19 10.82
C PRO A 134 -11.11 10.52 11.53
N VAL A 135 -10.94 11.59 10.76
CA VAL A 135 -10.79 12.93 11.34
C VAL A 135 -12.13 13.38 11.92
N LEU A 136 -12.16 13.65 13.22
CA LEU A 136 -13.36 14.15 13.92
C LEU A 136 -13.48 15.67 13.77
N GLU A 137 -12.39 16.38 14.06
CA GLU A 137 -12.30 17.82 13.98
C GLU A 137 -11.00 18.25 13.32
N LYS A 138 -11.06 19.35 12.58
CA LYS A 138 -9.89 19.91 11.90
C LYS A 138 -9.86 21.42 12.09
N LYS A 139 -8.78 21.93 12.66
CA LYS A 139 -8.56 23.36 12.84
C LYS A 139 -7.17 23.73 12.34
N ASN A 140 -7.08 24.45 11.24
CA ASN A 140 -5.82 24.76 10.57
C ASN A 140 -5.04 23.49 10.19
N LYS A 141 -3.86 23.31 10.77
CA LYS A 141 -2.98 22.13 10.56
C LYS A 141 -3.17 21.04 11.63
N ALA A 142 -3.93 21.33 12.70
CA ALA A 142 -4.24 20.37 13.76
C ALA A 142 -5.54 19.62 13.44
N TYR A 143 -5.62 18.40 13.89
CA TYR A 143 -6.81 17.56 13.78
C TYR A 143 -6.88 16.60 14.97
N THR A 144 -8.09 16.12 15.24
CA THR A 144 -8.36 15.09 16.24
C THR A 144 -8.88 13.83 15.56
N ILE A 145 -8.56 12.69 16.15
CA ILE A 145 -9.03 11.36 15.74
C ILE A 145 -9.64 10.67 16.97
N PRO A 146 -10.55 9.70 16.80
CA PRO A 146 -11.13 8.98 17.94
C PRO A 146 -10.05 8.17 18.66
N ALA A 147 -10.30 7.83 19.92
CA ALA A 147 -9.48 6.88 20.67
C ALA A 147 -9.42 5.52 19.94
N TYR A 148 -8.37 4.76 20.20
CA TYR A 148 -8.24 3.42 19.65
C TYR A 148 -9.26 2.48 20.34
N ASP A 149 -10.03 1.78 19.52
CA ASP A 149 -11.10 0.88 19.94
C ASP A 149 -10.85 -0.60 19.61
N GLY A 150 -9.70 -0.91 19.00
CA GLY A 150 -9.38 -2.26 18.51
C GLY A 150 -10.20 -2.72 17.30
N ASN A 151 -11.19 -1.95 16.86
CA ASN A 151 -12.06 -2.34 15.74
C ASN A 151 -11.46 -1.88 14.40
N ILE A 152 -10.46 -2.61 13.94
CA ILE A 152 -9.68 -2.28 12.73
C ILE A 152 -10.24 -2.92 11.45
N THR A 153 -11.00 -4.02 11.56
CA THR A 153 -11.40 -4.85 10.40
C THR A 153 -12.14 -4.05 9.33
N ILE A 154 -13.12 -3.24 9.72
CA ILE A 154 -13.90 -2.43 8.77
C ILE A 154 -13.01 -1.39 8.10
N ARG A 155 -12.16 -0.70 8.87
CA ARG A 155 -11.22 0.29 8.33
C ARG A 155 -10.18 -0.35 7.41
N ALA A 156 -9.70 -1.54 7.74
CA ALA A 156 -8.75 -2.28 6.89
C ALA A 156 -9.36 -2.59 5.52
N GLU A 157 -10.63 -2.99 5.46
CA GLU A 157 -11.33 -3.18 4.18
C GLU A 157 -11.41 -1.87 3.38
N GLU A 158 -11.73 -0.75 4.02
CA GLU A 158 -11.75 0.57 3.38
C GLU A 158 -10.36 0.95 2.84
N PHE A 159 -9.30 0.71 3.60
CA PHE A 159 -7.94 1.02 3.18
C PHE A 159 -7.44 0.18 2.00
N LYS A 160 -8.02 -0.96 1.71
CA LYS A 160 -7.72 -1.73 0.48
C LYS A 160 -7.97 -0.92 -0.80
N SER A 161 -8.88 0.04 -0.78
CA SER A 161 -9.15 0.95 -1.89
C SER A 161 -8.23 2.18 -1.94
N MET A 162 -7.37 2.38 -0.94
CA MET A 162 -6.41 3.47 -0.87
C MET A 162 -5.43 3.42 -2.06
N LYS A 163 -4.93 4.56 -2.50
CA LYS A 163 -3.96 4.63 -3.59
C LYS A 163 -2.60 4.08 -3.19
N ALA A 164 -2.02 3.22 -4.01
CA ALA A 164 -0.71 2.62 -3.78
C ALA A 164 0.42 3.66 -3.59
N ALA A 165 0.34 4.80 -4.26
CA ALA A 165 1.29 5.90 -4.07
C ALA A 165 1.30 6.43 -2.63
N GLN A 166 0.13 6.48 -1.96
CA GLN A 166 0.03 6.88 -0.55
C GLN A 166 0.65 5.82 0.37
N VAL A 167 0.56 4.54 -0.01
CA VAL A 167 1.13 3.43 0.75
C VAL A 167 2.65 3.44 0.72
N GLN A 168 3.24 3.66 -0.45
CA GLN A 168 4.70 3.65 -0.60
C GLN A 168 5.39 4.70 0.27
N SER A 169 4.80 5.89 0.39
CA SER A 169 5.29 6.93 1.28
C SER A 169 5.14 6.56 2.77
N SER A 170 4.07 5.87 3.10
CA SER A 170 3.82 5.38 4.45
C SER A 170 4.75 4.22 4.83
N LEU A 171 5.08 3.32 3.90
CA LEU A 171 5.98 2.19 4.13
C LEU A 171 7.36 2.62 4.61
N VAL A 172 7.98 3.61 3.96
CA VAL A 172 9.29 4.13 4.36
C VAL A 172 9.22 4.71 5.77
N PHE A 173 8.13 5.42 6.06
CA PHE A 173 7.88 5.97 7.39
C PHE A 173 7.71 4.85 8.44
N PHE A 174 6.90 3.83 8.16
CA PHE A 174 6.66 2.71 9.09
C PHE A 174 7.88 1.84 9.30
N TRP A 175 8.71 1.65 8.26
CA TRP A 175 9.98 0.96 8.41
C TRP A 175 10.90 1.72 9.38
N SER A 176 10.99 3.03 9.25
CA SER A 176 11.79 3.86 10.16
C SER A 176 11.22 3.86 11.57
N LEU A 177 9.91 4.03 11.71
CA LEU A 177 9.19 4.00 12.98
C LEU A 177 9.34 2.64 13.69
N GLY A 178 9.13 1.54 12.97
CA GLY A 178 9.27 0.20 13.53
C GLY A 178 10.69 -0.07 14.06
N ASN A 179 11.71 0.39 13.31
CA ASN A 179 13.09 0.27 13.76
C ASN A 179 13.42 1.16 14.97
N GLU A 180 12.82 2.34 15.08
CA GLU A 180 13.00 3.22 16.23
C GLU A 180 12.28 2.67 17.47
N LEU A 181 11.03 2.24 17.33
CA LEU A 181 10.25 1.68 18.43
C LEU A 181 10.84 0.38 18.95
N LEU A 182 11.36 -0.49 18.09
CA LEU A 182 12.08 -1.70 18.51
C LEU A 182 13.37 -1.41 19.28
N LYS A 183 13.96 -0.23 19.12
CA LYS A 183 15.12 0.20 19.92
C LYS A 183 14.73 0.81 21.27
N ILE A 184 13.60 1.49 21.33
CA ILE A 184 13.13 2.22 22.51
C ILE A 184 12.45 1.28 23.52
N LEU A 185 11.65 0.32 23.06
CA LEU A 185 10.92 -0.60 23.94
C LEU A 185 11.81 -1.39 24.92
N PRO A 186 12.92 -2.01 24.49
CA PRO A 186 13.79 -2.74 25.43
C PRO A 186 14.39 -1.84 26.52
N SER A 187 14.75 -0.60 26.18
CA SER A 187 15.28 0.35 27.16
C SER A 187 14.23 0.83 28.16
N TYR A 188 12.99 0.98 27.73
CA TYR A 188 11.87 1.34 28.62
C TYR A 188 11.51 0.20 29.60
N LEU A 189 11.50 -1.04 29.10
CA LEU A 189 11.23 -2.23 29.93
C LEU A 189 12.35 -2.50 30.92
N MET A 190 13.62 -2.26 30.55
CA MET A 190 14.75 -2.39 31.47
C MET A 190 14.75 -1.31 32.56
N ALA A 191 14.39 -0.08 32.23
CA ALA A 191 14.33 1.02 33.22
C ALA A 191 13.24 0.80 34.28
N GLN A 192 12.18 0.05 33.99
CA GLN A 192 11.11 -0.27 34.96
C GLN A 192 11.42 -1.51 35.85
N THR A 193 12.46 -2.29 35.51
CA THR A 193 12.86 -3.45 36.34
C THR A 193 13.96 -3.14 37.35
N GLU A 194 14.48 -1.90 37.37
CA GLU A 194 15.48 -1.41 38.32
C GLU A 194 14.91 -0.56 39.46
N GLU A 195 13.56 -0.36 39.54
CA GLU A 195 12.86 0.20 40.69
C GLU A 195 12.17 -0.94 41.50
#